data_cefb0edd4e879e7b3527383d415e48c8
#
_entry.id   cefb0edd4e879e7b3527383d415e48c8
#
_cell.length_a   1.000
_cell.length_b   1.000
_cell.length_c   1.000
_cell.angle_alpha   90.00
_cell.angle_beta   90.00
_cell.angle_gamma   90.00
#
_symmetry.space_group_name_H-M   'P 1'
#
loop_
_entity.id
_entity.type
_entity.pdbx_description
1 polymer ?
#
loop_
_entity_poly.entity_id
_entity_poly.type
_entity_poly.pdbx_seq_one_letter_code
_entity_poly.pdbx_strand_id
1 'polypeptide(L)'
;MSLPRYEPMLATRWARSFDDDGWLFEVKWDGVRVVASVESGGVTLRSRRGIDVSRTYPELAGMRFEVETVLDGELVAFDDEGLPSFGRLQQRINLTGESRVVEASRANPVGYIVFDLLFHGVELIQSPLEDRLARLDALDLPPGVVRSEWVRGEGTALFAQIRSRGLEGVVAKRLGSLYRPGVRSPDWRKVPAVQRLRAVVGGFLPGEGGRARTFGSLLLGLYVGDRLRWIGAVGTGFDNRALAAVREALTDLETDHSPFQPDAEMPRMARWVVPSLVAEVEFKQWTKAGRLRAPSLKAFSLEPPEELTWEAEGPEEGPASR
;
A
#
# COMPACT_ATOMS: atom_id res chain seq x y z
N MET A 1 24.66 27.20 -6.13
CA MET A 1 24.61 26.02 -7.05
C MET A 1 23.27 25.35 -6.80
N SER A 2 22.60 24.80 -7.83
CA SER A 2 21.38 24.03 -7.59
C SER A 2 21.74 22.67 -6.97
N LEU A 3 20.93 22.20 -6.01
CA LEU A 3 21.09 20.87 -5.40
C LEU A 3 21.08 19.76 -6.46
N PRO A 4 21.84 18.68 -6.24
CA PRO A 4 21.80 17.52 -7.10
C PRO A 4 20.41 16.88 -7.06
N ARG A 5 19.95 16.37 -8.20
CA ARG A 5 18.67 15.66 -8.33
C ARG A 5 18.94 14.16 -8.29
N TYR A 6 18.30 13.49 -7.32
CA TYR A 6 18.42 12.05 -7.19
C TYR A 6 17.09 11.38 -7.54
N GLU A 7 17.19 10.30 -8.30
CA GLU A 7 16.07 9.34 -8.45
C GLU A 7 16.07 8.40 -7.24
N PRO A 8 14.90 8.00 -6.71
CA PRO A 8 14.84 7.09 -5.59
C PRO A 8 15.50 5.74 -5.88
N MET A 9 16.37 5.26 -4.99
CA MET A 9 16.86 3.88 -5.01
C MET A 9 15.70 2.92 -4.73
N LEU A 10 15.64 1.79 -5.46
CA LEU A 10 14.53 0.86 -5.43
C LEU A 10 14.89 -0.45 -4.72
N ALA A 11 13.99 -0.92 -3.85
CA ALA A 11 14.13 -2.22 -3.20
C ALA A 11 13.75 -3.38 -4.14
N THR A 12 14.44 -4.51 -4.02
CA THR A 12 14.05 -5.80 -4.61
C THR A 12 12.95 -6.45 -3.76
N ARG A 13 12.07 -7.24 -4.38
CA ARG A 13 11.10 -8.05 -3.64
C ARG A 13 11.81 -9.25 -3.01
N TRP A 14 11.49 -9.53 -1.74
CA TRP A 14 11.98 -10.67 -0.99
C TRP A 14 10.80 -11.48 -0.47
N ALA A 15 10.92 -12.79 -0.49
CA ALA A 15 9.75 -13.65 -0.26
C ALA A 15 9.38 -13.80 1.22
N ARG A 16 10.37 -13.75 2.13
CA ARG A 16 10.17 -14.02 3.57
C ARG A 16 10.97 -13.03 4.42
N SER A 17 10.46 -12.75 5.62
CA SER A 17 11.24 -12.06 6.65
C SER A 17 12.47 -12.89 7.05
N PHE A 18 13.49 -12.25 7.54
CA PHE A 18 14.74 -12.87 7.97
C PHE A 18 15.37 -12.02 9.08
N ASP A 19 16.28 -12.65 9.83
CA ASP A 19 17.09 -12.01 10.87
C ASP A 19 18.56 -12.06 10.44
N ASP A 20 19.25 -10.92 10.52
CA ASP A 20 20.65 -10.80 10.13
C ASP A 20 21.21 -9.47 10.67
N ASP A 21 22.24 -9.52 11.51
CA ASP A 21 22.88 -8.34 12.14
C ASP A 21 23.52 -7.37 11.13
N GLY A 22 23.74 -7.80 9.90
CA GLY A 22 24.19 -6.96 8.80
C GLY A 22 23.09 -6.14 8.13
N TRP A 23 21.85 -6.16 8.68
CA TRP A 23 20.69 -5.51 8.10
C TRP A 23 19.93 -4.68 9.15
N LEU A 24 19.39 -3.56 8.66
CA LEU A 24 18.37 -2.77 9.36
C LEU A 24 17.01 -3.07 8.76
N PHE A 25 15.99 -3.09 9.60
CA PHE A 25 14.60 -3.36 9.20
C PHE A 25 13.71 -2.21 9.65
N GLU A 26 12.88 -1.70 8.75
CA GLU A 26 11.96 -0.60 9.00
C GLU A 26 10.57 -0.91 8.43
N VAL A 27 9.56 -0.16 8.85
CA VAL A 27 8.21 -0.25 8.29
C VAL A 27 8.24 0.08 6.81
N LYS A 28 7.60 -0.77 5.98
CA LYS A 28 7.26 -0.40 4.61
C LYS A 28 6.02 0.48 4.64
N TRP A 29 6.25 1.78 4.54
CA TRP A 29 5.18 2.78 4.54
C TRP A 29 4.33 2.69 3.28
N ASP A 30 2.99 2.79 3.45
CA ASP A 30 2.01 2.78 2.35
C ASP A 30 1.63 4.21 1.99
N GLY A 31 2.37 4.79 1.06
CA GLY A 31 2.26 6.21 0.72
C GLY A 31 2.66 6.55 -0.70
N VAL A 32 3.14 7.77 -0.86
CA VAL A 32 3.74 8.29 -2.08
C VAL A 32 5.18 8.66 -1.82
N ARG A 33 6.11 7.93 -2.46
CA ARG A 33 7.53 8.22 -2.32
C ARG A 33 7.91 9.52 -2.98
N VAL A 34 8.62 10.35 -2.20
CA VAL A 34 9.18 11.61 -2.70
C VAL A 34 10.63 11.78 -2.24
N VAL A 35 11.43 12.40 -3.09
CA VAL A 35 12.70 13.00 -2.73
C VAL A 35 12.46 14.49 -2.52
N ALA A 36 12.73 14.98 -1.30
CA ALA A 36 12.59 16.38 -0.94
C ALA A 36 13.93 17.09 -1.03
N SER A 37 14.00 18.14 -1.84
CA SER A 37 15.13 19.07 -1.88
C SER A 37 14.74 20.35 -1.16
N VAL A 38 15.49 20.69 -0.11
CA VAL A 38 15.27 21.88 0.72
C VAL A 38 16.44 22.85 0.52
N GLU A 39 16.15 23.99 -0.06
CA GLU A 39 17.10 25.06 -0.37
C GLU A 39 16.66 26.35 0.33
N SER A 40 17.52 27.36 0.35
CA SER A 40 17.15 28.70 0.84
C SER A 40 15.94 29.30 0.11
N GLY A 41 15.74 28.91 -1.15
CA GLY A 41 14.63 29.34 -2.01
C GLY A 41 13.31 28.59 -1.77
N GLY A 42 13.29 27.54 -0.98
CA GLY A 42 12.10 26.75 -0.70
C GLY A 42 12.28 25.23 -0.79
N VAL A 43 11.17 24.53 -0.88
CA VAL A 43 11.09 23.07 -0.88
C VAL A 43 10.61 22.57 -2.24
N THR A 44 11.31 21.60 -2.82
CA THR A 44 10.87 20.89 -3.99
C THR A 44 10.64 19.41 -3.64
N LEU A 45 9.43 18.91 -3.83
CA LEU A 45 9.06 17.50 -3.64
C LEU A 45 8.94 16.82 -5.00
N ARG A 46 9.78 15.82 -5.26
CA ARG A 46 9.75 15.04 -6.50
C ARG A 46 9.29 13.64 -6.25
N SER A 47 8.21 13.26 -6.94
CA SER A 47 7.71 11.88 -6.91
C SER A 47 8.74 10.91 -7.50
N ARG A 48 8.52 9.61 -7.31
CA ARG A 48 9.34 8.53 -7.88
C ARG A 48 9.57 8.64 -9.40
N ARG A 49 8.66 9.28 -10.13
CA ARG A 49 8.76 9.51 -11.58
C ARG A 49 9.43 10.85 -11.94
N GLY A 50 9.97 11.55 -10.96
CA GLY A 50 10.60 12.87 -11.16
C GLY A 50 9.61 14.04 -11.31
N ILE A 51 8.30 13.80 -11.16
CA ILE A 51 7.27 14.84 -11.26
C ILE A 51 7.31 15.70 -10.01
N ASP A 52 7.32 17.02 -10.18
CA ASP A 52 7.20 17.97 -9.08
C ASP A 52 5.78 17.97 -8.53
N VAL A 53 5.65 17.58 -7.26
CA VAL A 53 4.38 17.50 -6.53
C VAL A 53 4.30 18.50 -5.37
N SER A 54 5.22 19.45 -5.28
CA SER A 54 5.33 20.42 -4.16
C SER A 54 4.02 21.16 -3.92
N ARG A 55 3.33 21.57 -4.98
CA ARG A 55 2.06 22.30 -4.87
C ARG A 55 0.90 21.46 -4.32
N THR A 56 1.01 20.13 -4.40
CA THR A 56 -0.02 19.21 -3.87
C THR A 56 0.06 19.06 -2.35
N TYR A 57 1.23 19.35 -1.76
CA TYR A 57 1.51 19.17 -0.34
C TYR A 57 2.02 20.46 0.31
N PRO A 58 1.19 21.52 0.38
CA PRO A 58 1.58 22.83 0.89
C PRO A 58 2.00 22.83 2.35
N GLU A 59 1.54 21.85 3.14
CA GLU A 59 1.91 21.65 4.54
C GLU A 59 3.42 21.43 4.74
N LEU A 60 4.13 20.97 3.71
CA LEU A 60 5.58 20.74 3.74
C LEU A 60 6.41 21.88 3.14
N ALA A 61 5.77 22.92 2.58
CA ALA A 61 6.47 24.06 1.99
C ALA A 61 7.29 24.86 3.01
N GLY A 62 6.96 24.71 4.30
CA GLY A 62 7.65 25.35 5.42
C GLY A 62 8.93 24.63 5.89
N MET A 63 9.28 23.46 5.32
CA MET A 63 10.52 22.77 5.74
C MET A 63 11.75 23.65 5.55
N ARG A 64 12.61 23.69 6.57
CA ARG A 64 13.88 24.42 6.57
C ARG A 64 14.92 23.62 7.33
N PHE A 65 16.16 23.71 6.87
CA PHE A 65 17.35 23.20 7.54
C PHE A 65 18.43 24.29 7.52
N GLU A 66 19.42 24.18 8.39
CA GLU A 66 20.53 25.16 8.47
C GLU A 66 21.35 25.19 7.17
N VAL A 67 21.46 24.06 6.49
CA VAL A 67 22.15 23.91 5.21
C VAL A 67 21.23 23.23 4.20
N GLU A 68 21.55 23.37 2.93
CA GLU A 68 20.87 22.70 1.84
C GLU A 68 20.81 21.18 2.10
N THR A 69 19.62 20.59 1.95
CA THR A 69 19.36 19.21 2.38
C THR A 69 18.52 18.47 1.35
N VAL A 70 18.87 17.20 1.06
CA VAL A 70 18.04 16.31 0.26
C VAL A 70 17.72 15.04 1.06
N LEU A 71 16.41 14.79 1.22
CA LEU A 71 15.85 13.68 1.98
C LEU A 71 15.11 12.73 1.05
N ASP A 72 15.17 11.43 1.33
CA ASP A 72 14.35 10.40 0.71
C ASP A 72 13.33 9.87 1.73
N GLY A 73 12.07 9.85 1.36
CA GLY A 73 11.00 9.48 2.28
C GLY A 73 9.68 9.16 1.59
N GLU A 74 8.67 8.91 2.40
CA GLU A 74 7.31 8.58 1.98
C GLU A 74 6.32 9.60 2.54
N LEU A 75 5.44 10.14 1.70
CA LEU A 75 4.28 10.91 2.14
C LEU A 75 3.18 9.95 2.59
N VAL A 76 2.74 10.08 3.84
CA VAL A 76 1.76 9.18 4.44
C VAL A 76 0.64 10.00 5.06
N ALA A 77 -0.62 9.68 4.74
CA ALA A 77 -1.76 10.14 5.50
C ALA A 77 -2.14 9.08 6.54
N PHE A 78 -2.61 9.52 7.69
CA PHE A 78 -3.01 8.64 8.79
C PHE A 78 -4.53 8.68 8.99
N ASP A 79 -5.10 7.56 9.45
CA ASP A 79 -6.51 7.52 9.88
C ASP A 79 -6.67 8.03 11.32
N ASP A 80 -7.90 7.96 11.83
CA ASP A 80 -8.23 8.47 13.17
C ASP A 80 -7.62 7.60 14.30
N GLU A 81 -7.16 6.38 13.96
CA GLU A 81 -6.44 5.48 14.87
C GLU A 81 -4.90 5.68 14.79
N GLY A 82 -4.43 6.60 13.94
CA GLY A 82 -3.00 6.87 13.72
C GLY A 82 -2.30 5.83 12.84
N LEU A 83 -3.05 5.00 12.10
CA LEU A 83 -2.49 4.03 11.18
C LEU A 83 -2.38 4.61 9.76
N PRO A 84 -1.38 4.22 8.96
CA PRO A 84 -1.25 4.63 7.57
C PRO A 84 -2.49 4.32 6.75
N SER A 85 -3.04 5.31 6.06
CA SER A 85 -4.25 5.20 5.24
C SER A 85 -4.02 5.69 3.82
N PHE A 86 -3.69 4.77 2.92
CA PHE A 86 -3.55 5.11 1.49
C PHE A 86 -4.86 5.65 0.89
N GLY A 87 -6.03 5.23 1.41
CA GLY A 87 -7.33 5.75 0.97
C GLY A 87 -7.50 7.25 1.24
N ARG A 88 -7.01 7.76 2.39
CA ARG A 88 -6.97 9.20 2.68
C ARG A 88 -5.96 9.91 1.78
N LEU A 89 -4.78 9.33 1.62
CA LEU A 89 -3.74 9.89 0.74
C LEU A 89 -4.18 9.94 -0.72
N GLN A 90 -4.92 8.94 -1.20
CA GLN A 90 -5.43 8.89 -2.58
C GLN A 90 -6.29 10.10 -2.94
N GLN A 91 -7.00 10.69 -1.97
CA GLN A 91 -7.79 11.92 -2.16
C GLN A 91 -6.92 13.16 -2.40
N ARG A 92 -5.61 13.07 -2.11
CA ARG A 92 -4.62 14.12 -2.34
C ARG A 92 -3.86 13.95 -3.66
N ILE A 93 -3.73 12.71 -4.15
CA ILE A 93 -2.94 12.39 -5.35
C ILE A 93 -3.57 13.01 -6.60
N ASN A 94 -2.73 13.66 -7.42
CA ASN A 94 -3.14 14.35 -8.67
C ASN A 94 -4.16 15.47 -8.48
N LEU A 95 -4.33 15.97 -7.25
CA LEU A 95 -5.24 17.09 -7.02
C LEU A 95 -4.67 18.37 -7.63
N THR A 96 -5.52 19.09 -8.39
CA THR A 96 -5.18 20.36 -9.02
C THR A 96 -6.16 21.45 -8.58
N GLY A 97 -5.71 22.70 -8.62
CA GLY A 97 -6.48 23.86 -8.14
C GLY A 97 -6.20 24.17 -6.66
N GLU A 98 -5.70 25.36 -6.42
CA GLU A 98 -5.18 25.81 -5.13
C GLU A 98 -6.21 25.67 -3.99
N SER A 99 -7.44 26.10 -4.19
CA SER A 99 -8.50 26.00 -3.16
C SER A 99 -8.78 24.56 -2.76
N ARG A 100 -8.87 23.63 -3.72
CA ARG A 100 -9.09 22.20 -3.45
C ARG A 100 -7.90 21.56 -2.75
N VAL A 101 -6.68 21.95 -3.12
CA VAL A 101 -5.46 21.46 -2.46
C VAL A 101 -5.43 21.89 -1.01
N VAL A 102 -5.73 23.18 -0.73
CA VAL A 102 -5.77 23.72 0.65
C VAL A 102 -6.86 23.03 1.48
N GLU A 103 -8.05 22.84 0.94
CA GLU A 103 -9.14 22.11 1.61
C GLU A 103 -8.74 20.67 1.93
N ALA A 104 -8.22 19.95 0.94
CA ALA A 104 -7.80 18.57 1.09
C ALA A 104 -6.60 18.40 2.05
N SER A 105 -5.69 19.38 2.11
CA SER A 105 -4.56 19.35 3.05
C SER A 105 -5.01 19.48 4.52
N ARG A 106 -6.12 20.18 4.76
CA ARG A 106 -6.73 20.29 6.09
C ARG A 106 -7.53 19.05 6.46
N ALA A 107 -8.26 18.48 5.49
CA ALA A 107 -9.10 17.29 5.72
C ALA A 107 -8.26 16.00 5.87
N ASN A 108 -7.20 15.87 5.09
CA ASN A 108 -6.31 14.70 5.05
C ASN A 108 -4.85 15.16 5.05
N PRO A 109 -4.33 15.66 6.17
CA PRO A 109 -2.93 16.08 6.26
C PRO A 109 -2.00 14.89 6.06
N VAL A 110 -0.80 15.16 5.50
CA VAL A 110 0.24 14.14 5.33
C VAL A 110 1.42 14.43 6.23
N GLY A 111 2.04 13.36 6.74
CA GLY A 111 3.38 13.38 7.30
C GLY A 111 4.39 12.95 6.24
N TYR A 112 5.58 13.52 6.29
CA TYR A 112 6.72 13.08 5.48
C TYR A 112 7.62 12.19 6.33
N ILE A 113 7.56 10.88 6.09
CA ILE A 113 8.34 9.88 6.83
C ILE A 113 9.66 9.70 6.11
N VAL A 114 10.74 10.23 6.67
CA VAL A 114 12.08 10.20 6.08
C VAL A 114 12.85 8.97 6.55
N PHE A 115 13.54 8.32 5.64
CA PHE A 115 14.27 7.08 5.90
C PHE A 115 15.65 7.03 5.24
N ASP A 116 16.08 8.12 4.58
CA ASP A 116 17.46 8.30 4.12
C ASP A 116 17.81 9.79 3.92
N LEU A 117 19.08 10.11 4.08
CA LEU A 117 19.65 11.44 3.88
C LEU A 117 20.69 11.38 2.77
N LEU A 118 20.43 12.11 1.66
CA LEU A 118 21.23 12.00 0.45
C LEU A 118 22.23 13.15 0.29
N PHE A 119 21.90 14.30 0.87
CA PHE A 119 22.73 15.51 0.88
C PHE A 119 22.43 16.35 2.12
N HIS A 120 23.46 16.88 2.77
CA HIS A 120 23.35 17.84 3.87
C HIS A 120 24.59 18.70 3.92
N GLY A 121 24.59 19.81 3.17
CA GLY A 121 25.78 20.62 2.93
C GLY A 121 26.85 19.91 2.09
N VAL A 122 26.89 18.58 2.11
CA VAL A 122 27.76 17.70 1.34
C VAL A 122 26.96 16.50 0.81
N GLU A 123 27.45 15.90 -0.27
CA GLU A 123 26.86 14.69 -0.83
C GLU A 123 27.13 13.46 0.05
N LEU A 124 26.10 12.64 0.29
CA LEU A 124 26.15 11.49 1.19
C LEU A 124 25.87 10.15 0.49
N ILE A 125 25.51 10.15 -0.78
CA ILE A 125 25.13 8.89 -1.48
C ILE A 125 26.27 7.87 -1.54
N GLN A 126 27.53 8.32 -1.44
CA GLN A 126 28.72 7.47 -1.38
C GLN A 126 29.11 7.11 0.06
N SER A 127 28.39 7.55 1.07
CA SER A 127 28.59 7.13 2.46
C SER A 127 27.82 5.82 2.75
N PRO A 128 28.30 4.96 3.66
CA PRO A 128 27.58 3.82 4.17
C PRO A 128 26.21 4.20 4.72
N LEU A 129 25.23 3.28 4.66
CA LEU A 129 23.86 3.52 5.16
C LEU A 129 23.84 4.03 6.61
N GLU A 130 24.57 3.37 7.48
CA GLU A 130 24.66 3.71 8.91
C GLU A 130 25.14 5.14 9.15
N ASP A 131 26.10 5.63 8.34
CA ASP A 131 26.60 6.99 8.45
C ASP A 131 25.57 8.02 7.97
N ARG A 132 24.80 7.69 6.94
CA ARG A 132 23.70 8.54 6.46
C ARG A 132 22.57 8.60 7.48
N LEU A 133 22.22 7.47 8.11
CA LEU A 133 21.19 7.41 9.14
C LEU A 133 21.63 8.11 10.42
N ALA A 134 22.89 7.95 10.87
CA ALA A 134 23.41 8.66 12.01
C ALA A 134 23.35 10.19 11.83
N ARG A 135 23.64 10.68 10.61
CA ARG A 135 23.46 12.11 10.28
C ARG A 135 22.00 12.52 10.24
N LEU A 136 21.10 11.66 9.70
CA LEU A 136 19.66 11.91 9.72
C LEU A 136 19.12 11.97 11.15
N ASP A 137 19.62 11.11 12.04
CA ASP A 137 19.23 11.06 13.45
C ASP A 137 19.66 12.31 14.22
N ALA A 138 20.75 12.94 13.81
CA ALA A 138 21.25 14.17 14.39
C ALA A 138 20.54 15.45 13.92
N LEU A 139 19.68 15.37 12.90
CA LEU A 139 18.95 16.55 12.40
C LEU A 139 17.75 16.90 13.29
N ASP A 140 17.56 18.18 13.55
CA ASP A 140 16.29 18.70 14.03
C ASP A 140 15.29 18.73 12.88
N LEU A 141 14.31 17.82 12.93
CA LEU A 141 13.31 17.71 11.88
C LEU A 141 12.20 18.76 12.05
N PRO A 142 11.84 19.46 10.97
CA PRO A 142 10.77 20.45 11.02
C PRO A 142 9.39 19.79 11.22
N PRO A 143 8.35 20.55 11.65
CA PRO A 143 7.00 20.03 11.79
C PRO A 143 6.50 19.33 10.53
N GLY A 144 5.83 18.19 10.73
CA GLY A 144 5.31 17.34 9.63
C GLY A 144 6.33 16.37 9.03
N VAL A 145 7.59 16.40 9.48
CA VAL A 145 8.63 15.46 9.07
C VAL A 145 8.98 14.54 10.25
N VAL A 146 8.97 13.25 10.02
CA VAL A 146 9.22 12.22 11.04
C VAL A 146 10.24 11.21 10.51
N ARG A 147 11.17 10.75 11.36
CA ARG A 147 12.08 9.65 11.00
C ARG A 147 11.35 8.32 10.95
N SER A 148 11.67 7.50 9.97
CA SER A 148 11.31 6.08 10.00
C SER A 148 12.19 5.39 11.05
N GLU A 149 11.56 4.78 12.04
CA GLU A 149 12.27 3.96 13.02
C GLU A 149 12.71 2.64 12.39
N TRP A 150 13.81 2.12 12.87
CA TRP A 150 14.38 0.86 12.42
C TRP A 150 14.88 0.01 13.58
N VAL A 151 14.95 -1.30 13.35
CA VAL A 151 15.57 -2.26 14.25
C VAL A 151 16.70 -2.98 13.54
N ARG A 152 17.76 -3.33 14.24
CA ARG A 152 18.89 -4.09 13.69
C ARG A 152 18.71 -5.57 13.97
N GLY A 153 18.92 -6.41 12.96
CA GLY A 153 18.97 -7.86 13.12
C GLY A 153 17.63 -8.57 13.24
N GLU A 154 16.59 -7.91 13.76
CA GLU A 154 15.33 -8.52 14.22
C GLU A 154 14.18 -8.38 13.20
N GLY A 155 14.43 -8.72 11.93
CA GLY A 155 13.43 -8.53 10.87
C GLY A 155 12.21 -9.41 11.00
N THR A 156 12.33 -10.62 11.54
CA THR A 156 11.21 -11.55 11.74
C THR A 156 10.26 -11.07 12.83
N ALA A 157 10.80 -10.57 13.95
CA ALA A 157 10.00 -10.02 15.04
C ALA A 157 9.25 -8.75 14.59
N LEU A 158 9.94 -7.82 13.92
CA LEU A 158 9.31 -6.62 13.35
C LEU A 158 8.23 -6.99 12.33
N PHE A 159 8.49 -7.94 11.43
CA PHE A 159 7.52 -8.38 10.43
C PHE A 159 6.24 -8.95 11.06
N ALA A 160 6.36 -9.74 12.13
CA ALA A 160 5.21 -10.26 12.87
C ALA A 160 4.36 -9.13 13.47
N GLN A 161 4.98 -8.11 14.09
CA GLN A 161 4.29 -6.94 14.62
C GLN A 161 3.60 -6.11 13.52
N ILE A 162 4.28 -5.90 12.39
CA ILE A 162 3.75 -5.17 11.23
C ILE A 162 2.56 -5.89 10.63
N ARG A 163 2.65 -7.22 10.49
CA ARG A 163 1.56 -8.06 10.00
C ARG A 163 0.33 -8.01 10.93
N SER A 164 0.52 -8.11 12.25
CA SER A 164 -0.59 -8.06 13.22
C SER A 164 -1.32 -6.72 13.22
N ARG A 165 -0.62 -5.61 12.89
CA ARG A 165 -1.20 -4.27 12.75
C ARG A 165 -1.75 -3.98 11.35
N GLY A 166 -1.67 -4.93 10.41
CA GLY A 166 -2.13 -4.77 9.04
C GLY A 166 -1.37 -3.73 8.22
N LEU A 167 -0.11 -3.49 8.57
CA LEU A 167 0.77 -2.59 7.81
C LEU A 167 1.30 -3.29 6.55
N GLU A 168 1.88 -2.53 5.62
CA GLU A 168 2.20 -3.00 4.27
C GLU A 168 3.33 -4.04 4.20
N GLY A 169 4.24 -4.03 5.19
CA GLY A 169 5.39 -4.93 5.24
C GLY A 169 6.63 -4.29 5.85
N VAL A 170 7.77 -4.87 5.56
CA VAL A 170 9.09 -4.44 6.01
C VAL A 170 9.97 -4.07 4.82
N VAL A 171 10.82 -3.07 4.99
CA VAL A 171 12.00 -2.83 4.15
C VAL A 171 13.24 -3.16 4.96
N ALA A 172 14.04 -4.12 4.45
CA ALA A 172 15.36 -4.42 4.98
C ALA A 172 16.41 -3.66 4.18
N LYS A 173 17.34 -2.99 4.85
CA LYS A 173 18.45 -2.24 4.27
C LYS A 173 19.77 -2.79 4.80
N ARG A 174 20.69 -3.14 3.89
CA ARG A 174 21.98 -3.71 4.25
C ARG A 174 22.91 -2.64 4.82
N LEU A 175 23.52 -2.90 5.95
CA LEU A 175 24.60 -2.07 6.50
C LEU A 175 25.79 -2.01 5.53
N GLY A 176 26.51 -0.89 5.51
CA GLY A 176 27.60 -0.62 4.57
C GLY A 176 27.13 -0.31 3.15
N SER A 177 25.84 -0.38 2.83
CA SER A 177 25.36 -0.12 1.47
C SER A 177 25.39 1.36 1.12
N LEU A 178 25.79 1.65 -0.13
CA LEU A 178 25.72 2.98 -0.71
C LEU A 178 24.32 3.26 -1.24
N TYR A 179 23.95 4.52 -1.33
CA TYR A 179 22.71 4.90 -2.02
C TYR A 179 22.98 4.96 -3.54
N ARG A 180 22.19 4.21 -4.31
CA ARG A 180 22.33 4.10 -5.78
C ARG A 180 21.11 4.71 -6.46
N PRO A 181 21.14 6.01 -6.83
CA PRO A 181 20.00 6.68 -7.44
C PRO A 181 19.46 5.93 -8.67
N GLY A 182 18.14 5.76 -8.76
CA GLY A 182 17.45 5.09 -9.87
C GLY A 182 17.61 3.58 -9.95
N VAL A 183 18.54 2.98 -9.19
CA VAL A 183 18.89 1.56 -9.29
C VAL A 183 18.01 0.71 -8.39
N ARG A 184 17.53 -0.44 -8.91
CA ARG A 184 16.95 -1.51 -8.09
C ARG A 184 18.07 -2.35 -7.48
N SER A 185 18.32 -2.18 -6.20
CA SER A 185 19.44 -2.80 -5.51
C SER A 185 18.99 -4.00 -4.65
N PRO A 186 19.78 -5.08 -4.60
CA PRO A 186 19.59 -6.17 -3.65
C PRO A 186 19.95 -5.78 -2.21
N ASP A 187 20.64 -4.64 -2.01
CA ASP A 187 20.96 -4.12 -0.68
C ASP A 187 19.73 -3.52 0.03
N TRP A 188 18.65 -3.27 -0.71
CA TRP A 188 17.34 -2.95 -0.16
C TRP A 188 16.35 -4.04 -0.55
N ARG A 189 15.69 -4.64 0.43
CA ARG A 189 14.73 -5.73 0.25
C ARG A 189 13.39 -5.38 0.85
N LYS A 190 12.32 -5.44 0.06
CA LYS A 190 10.96 -5.27 0.58
C LYS A 190 10.32 -6.64 0.80
N VAL A 191 9.82 -6.86 2.01
CA VAL A 191 9.06 -8.04 2.42
C VAL A 191 7.61 -7.61 2.66
N PRO A 192 6.70 -7.81 1.69
CA PRO A 192 5.31 -7.39 1.85
C PRO A 192 4.56 -8.32 2.81
N ALA A 193 3.76 -7.73 3.69
CA ALA A 193 2.91 -8.45 4.65
C ALA A 193 1.51 -8.74 4.07
N VAL A 194 1.44 -9.15 2.82
CA VAL A 194 0.18 -9.51 2.16
C VAL A 194 -0.21 -10.96 2.48
N GLN A 195 -1.50 -11.17 2.71
CA GLN A 195 -2.10 -12.48 2.83
C GLN A 195 -2.66 -12.91 1.47
N ARG A 196 -2.80 -14.20 1.26
CA ARG A 196 -3.47 -14.79 0.09
C ARG A 196 -4.58 -15.67 0.56
N LEU A 197 -5.66 -15.64 -0.18
CA LEU A 197 -6.74 -16.60 -0.01
C LEU A 197 -7.41 -16.87 -1.35
N ARG A 198 -8.11 -17.99 -1.43
CA ARG A 198 -9.01 -18.33 -2.52
C ARG A 198 -10.43 -18.08 -2.07
N ALA A 199 -11.23 -17.50 -2.94
CA ALA A 199 -12.61 -17.16 -2.65
C ALA A 199 -13.50 -17.41 -3.85
N VAL A 200 -14.74 -17.76 -3.59
CA VAL A 200 -15.77 -18.00 -4.61
C VAL A 200 -16.31 -16.67 -5.10
N VAL A 201 -16.46 -16.53 -6.41
CA VAL A 201 -17.13 -15.38 -7.02
C VAL A 201 -18.63 -15.66 -7.04
N GLY A 202 -19.41 -14.90 -6.28
CA GLY A 202 -20.86 -15.04 -6.21
C GLY A 202 -21.61 -13.90 -6.90
N GLY A 203 -20.89 -12.90 -7.43
CA GLY A 203 -21.49 -11.76 -8.14
C GLY A 203 -20.48 -10.74 -8.58
N PHE A 204 -20.96 -9.65 -9.13
CA PHE A 204 -20.14 -8.51 -9.54
C PHE A 204 -20.91 -7.20 -9.48
N LEU A 205 -20.18 -6.09 -9.41
CA LEU A 205 -20.72 -4.74 -9.60
C LEU A 205 -20.54 -4.28 -11.04
N PRO A 206 -21.53 -3.62 -11.64
CA PRO A 206 -21.37 -2.98 -12.94
C PRO A 206 -20.15 -2.02 -12.95
N GLY A 207 -19.49 -1.93 -14.09
CA GLY A 207 -18.40 -0.98 -14.28
C GLY A 207 -18.92 0.44 -14.58
N GLU A 208 -18.11 1.43 -14.24
CA GLU A 208 -18.37 2.84 -14.52
C GLU A 208 -17.24 3.45 -15.38
N GLY A 209 -17.53 4.54 -16.08
CA GLY A 209 -16.54 5.25 -16.89
C GLY A 209 -15.84 4.34 -17.89
N GLY A 210 -14.53 4.23 -17.83
CA GLY A 210 -13.71 3.37 -18.70
C GLY A 210 -14.01 1.88 -18.60
N ARG A 211 -14.70 1.44 -17.56
CA ARG A 211 -15.12 0.04 -17.33
C ARG A 211 -16.60 -0.24 -17.59
N ALA A 212 -17.37 0.71 -18.12
CA ALA A 212 -18.82 0.59 -18.34
C ALA A 212 -19.22 -0.64 -19.20
N ARG A 213 -18.32 -1.15 -20.03
CA ARG A 213 -18.53 -2.34 -20.88
C ARG A 213 -18.08 -3.66 -20.22
N THR A 214 -17.51 -3.59 -19.02
CA THR A 214 -17.02 -4.77 -18.28
C THR A 214 -17.68 -4.85 -16.90
N PHE A 215 -16.90 -4.88 -15.83
CA PHE A 215 -17.37 -4.84 -14.46
C PHE A 215 -16.47 -3.92 -13.59
N GLY A 216 -17.00 -3.44 -12.49
CA GLY A 216 -16.25 -2.63 -11.51
C GLY A 216 -15.43 -3.50 -10.57
N SER A 217 -16.09 -4.49 -9.95
CA SER A 217 -15.45 -5.44 -9.03
C SER A 217 -16.21 -6.76 -8.95
N LEU A 218 -15.52 -7.86 -8.61
CA LEU A 218 -16.12 -9.16 -8.29
C LEU A 218 -16.47 -9.20 -6.81
N LEU A 219 -17.64 -9.77 -6.47
CA LEU A 219 -18.07 -10.00 -5.10
C LEU A 219 -17.62 -11.41 -4.67
N LEU A 220 -16.85 -11.44 -3.58
CA LEU A 220 -16.18 -12.64 -3.09
C LEU A 220 -16.88 -13.20 -1.86
N GLY A 221 -16.94 -14.53 -1.76
CA GLY A 221 -17.50 -15.23 -0.61
C GLY A 221 -16.75 -16.51 -0.27
N LEU A 222 -17.00 -16.97 0.95
CA LEU A 222 -16.62 -18.29 1.45
C LEU A 222 -17.90 -18.99 1.90
N TYR A 223 -18.01 -20.31 1.69
CA TYR A 223 -19.16 -21.08 2.11
C TYR A 223 -19.31 -21.14 3.63
N VAL A 224 -20.53 -20.97 4.11
CA VAL A 224 -20.98 -21.28 5.46
C VAL A 224 -22.26 -22.09 5.27
N GLY A 225 -22.18 -23.39 5.45
CA GLY A 225 -23.23 -24.31 5.00
C GLY A 225 -23.37 -24.31 3.48
N ASP A 226 -24.58 -24.09 2.99
CA ASP A 226 -24.95 -24.08 1.56
C ASP A 226 -24.92 -22.70 0.89
N ARG A 227 -24.56 -21.63 1.62
CA ARG A 227 -24.56 -20.26 1.12
C ARG A 227 -23.23 -19.56 1.37
N LEU A 228 -22.92 -18.60 0.49
CA LEU A 228 -21.73 -17.79 0.61
C LEU A 228 -21.92 -16.72 1.70
N ARG A 229 -20.96 -16.62 2.59
CA ARG A 229 -20.73 -15.43 3.40
C ARG A 229 -19.93 -14.42 2.58
N TRP A 230 -20.44 -13.21 2.42
CA TRP A 230 -19.71 -12.16 1.71
C TRP A 230 -18.48 -11.71 2.49
N ILE A 231 -17.32 -11.68 1.82
CA ILE A 231 -16.03 -11.30 2.40
C ILE A 231 -15.42 -10.05 1.76
N GLY A 232 -16.09 -9.44 0.78
CA GLY A 232 -15.63 -8.21 0.15
C GLY A 232 -15.70 -8.23 -1.36
N ALA A 233 -15.16 -7.16 -1.98
CA ALA A 233 -15.16 -6.98 -3.42
C ALA A 233 -13.75 -6.72 -3.95
N VAL A 234 -13.37 -7.35 -5.07
CA VAL A 234 -12.08 -7.15 -5.73
C VAL A 234 -12.25 -6.47 -7.09
N GLY A 235 -11.69 -5.26 -7.22
CA GLY A 235 -11.74 -4.45 -8.47
C GLY A 235 -10.37 -4.15 -9.07
N THR A 236 -9.29 -4.64 -8.47
CA THR A 236 -7.90 -4.41 -8.91
C THR A 236 -7.20 -5.73 -9.24
N GLY A 237 -6.08 -5.65 -9.96
CA GLY A 237 -5.32 -6.84 -10.39
C GLY A 237 -5.74 -7.38 -11.76
N PHE A 238 -6.63 -6.70 -12.48
CA PHE A 238 -7.05 -7.04 -13.84
C PHE A 238 -6.32 -6.19 -14.86
N ASP A 239 -5.81 -6.78 -15.92
CA ASP A 239 -5.50 -6.10 -17.17
C ASP A 239 -6.72 -6.07 -18.10
N ASN A 240 -6.64 -5.36 -19.21
CA ASN A 240 -7.76 -5.20 -20.15
C ASN A 240 -8.22 -6.52 -20.77
N ARG A 241 -7.29 -7.47 -20.98
CA ARG A 241 -7.61 -8.79 -21.53
C ARG A 241 -8.34 -9.65 -20.50
N ALA A 242 -7.87 -9.63 -19.25
CA ALA A 242 -8.54 -10.31 -18.15
C ALA A 242 -9.94 -9.74 -17.88
N LEU A 243 -10.12 -8.40 -17.93
CA LEU A 243 -11.44 -7.77 -17.77
C LEU A 243 -12.44 -8.27 -18.83
N ALA A 244 -12.04 -8.38 -20.09
CA ALA A 244 -12.90 -8.86 -21.17
C ALA A 244 -13.26 -10.36 -21.01
N ALA A 245 -12.27 -11.21 -20.78
CA ALA A 245 -12.48 -12.64 -20.60
C ALA A 245 -13.34 -12.97 -19.37
N VAL A 246 -13.10 -12.28 -18.25
CA VAL A 246 -13.94 -12.47 -17.05
C VAL A 246 -15.36 -11.97 -17.29
N ARG A 247 -15.56 -10.85 -17.98
CA ARG A 247 -16.91 -10.37 -18.30
C ARG A 247 -17.69 -11.37 -19.16
N GLU A 248 -17.06 -12.00 -20.12
CA GLU A 248 -17.65 -13.05 -20.94
C GLU A 248 -18.09 -14.23 -20.06
N ALA A 249 -17.19 -14.77 -19.24
CA ALA A 249 -17.49 -15.85 -18.30
C ALA A 249 -18.62 -15.49 -17.31
N LEU A 250 -18.65 -14.26 -16.79
CA LEU A 250 -19.73 -13.82 -15.90
C LEU A 250 -21.08 -13.77 -16.61
N THR A 251 -21.13 -13.44 -17.91
CA THR A 251 -22.39 -13.35 -18.67
C THR A 251 -23.09 -14.70 -18.73
N ASP A 252 -22.33 -15.78 -18.93
CA ASP A 252 -22.87 -17.15 -19.01
C ASP A 252 -23.34 -17.67 -17.64
N LEU A 253 -22.87 -17.06 -16.56
CA LEU A 253 -23.16 -17.45 -15.19
C LEU A 253 -24.19 -16.56 -14.49
N GLU A 254 -24.69 -15.48 -15.12
CA GLU A 254 -25.64 -14.56 -14.50
C GLU A 254 -26.91 -15.29 -14.05
N THR A 255 -27.40 -14.93 -12.85
CA THR A 255 -28.62 -15.47 -12.23
C THR A 255 -29.34 -14.38 -11.46
N ASP A 256 -30.67 -14.53 -11.31
CA ASP A 256 -31.49 -13.61 -10.51
C ASP A 256 -31.41 -13.86 -8.99
N HIS A 257 -30.80 -14.98 -8.59
CA HIS A 257 -30.75 -15.40 -7.19
C HIS A 257 -29.39 -15.14 -6.57
N SER A 258 -29.39 -14.43 -5.44
CA SER A 258 -28.16 -14.20 -4.67
C SER A 258 -27.65 -15.51 -4.03
N PRO A 259 -26.40 -15.92 -4.28
CA PRO A 259 -25.82 -17.07 -3.60
C PRO A 259 -25.35 -16.73 -2.17
N PHE A 260 -25.37 -15.44 -1.81
CA PHE A 260 -24.92 -14.98 -0.49
C PHE A 260 -25.98 -15.09 0.58
N GLN A 261 -25.55 -15.25 1.83
CA GLN A 261 -26.39 -15.02 2.99
C GLN A 261 -26.83 -13.54 3.02
N PRO A 262 -28.01 -13.23 3.64
CA PRO A 262 -28.42 -11.84 3.82
C PRO A 262 -27.34 -11.02 4.54
N ASP A 263 -26.99 -9.87 3.98
CA ASP A 263 -25.98 -8.96 4.52
C ASP A 263 -26.39 -7.50 4.24
N ALA A 264 -26.52 -6.71 5.28
CA ALA A 264 -26.99 -5.32 5.19
C ALA A 264 -26.01 -4.40 4.45
N GLU A 265 -24.75 -4.77 4.41
CA GLU A 265 -23.69 -4.02 3.72
C GLU A 265 -23.50 -4.44 2.26
N MET A 266 -24.27 -5.44 1.78
CA MET A 266 -24.19 -5.90 0.40
C MET A 266 -24.58 -4.79 -0.57
N PRO A 267 -23.75 -4.53 -1.60
CA PRO A 267 -24.01 -3.46 -2.56
C PRO A 267 -25.34 -3.65 -3.32
N ARG A 268 -26.19 -2.63 -3.37
CA ARG A 268 -27.53 -2.68 -3.97
C ARG A 268 -27.51 -2.92 -5.50
N MET A 269 -26.42 -2.52 -6.18
CA MET A 269 -26.25 -2.68 -7.63
C MET A 269 -25.59 -4.01 -8.02
N ALA A 270 -25.49 -4.93 -7.07
CA ALA A 270 -24.89 -6.24 -7.32
C ALA A 270 -25.68 -7.04 -8.35
N ARG A 271 -24.95 -7.70 -9.25
CA ARG A 271 -25.47 -8.76 -10.13
C ARG A 271 -24.91 -10.08 -9.67
N TRP A 272 -25.74 -11.11 -9.66
CA TRP A 272 -25.40 -12.41 -9.13
C TRP A 272 -24.95 -13.37 -10.22
N VAL A 273 -24.11 -14.31 -9.85
CA VAL A 273 -23.67 -15.39 -10.74
C VAL A 273 -23.74 -16.72 -10.00
N VAL A 274 -23.93 -17.79 -10.77
CA VAL A 274 -23.75 -19.14 -10.26
C VAL A 274 -22.31 -19.26 -9.72
N PRO A 275 -22.11 -19.68 -8.45
CA PRO A 275 -20.82 -19.65 -7.77
C PRO A 275 -19.88 -20.78 -8.23
N SER A 276 -19.40 -20.70 -9.47
CA SER A 276 -18.51 -21.69 -10.11
C SER A 276 -17.07 -21.18 -10.35
N LEU A 277 -16.84 -19.88 -10.21
CA LEU A 277 -15.51 -19.29 -10.37
C LEU A 277 -14.81 -19.09 -9.03
N VAL A 278 -13.54 -19.47 -8.96
CA VAL A 278 -12.69 -19.28 -7.79
C VAL A 278 -11.60 -18.28 -8.12
N ALA A 279 -11.52 -17.21 -7.33
CA ALA A 279 -10.51 -16.16 -7.43
C ALA A 279 -9.45 -16.32 -6.34
N GLU A 280 -8.17 -16.36 -6.72
CA GLU A 280 -7.04 -16.18 -5.81
C GLU A 280 -6.77 -14.68 -5.66
N VAL A 281 -6.81 -14.18 -4.43
CA VAL A 281 -6.59 -12.77 -4.12
C VAL A 281 -5.49 -12.56 -3.10
N GLU A 282 -4.71 -11.50 -3.28
CA GLU A 282 -3.87 -10.95 -2.23
C GLU A 282 -4.64 -9.84 -1.52
N PHE A 283 -4.54 -9.76 -0.20
CA PHE A 283 -5.18 -8.73 0.61
C PHE A 283 -4.30 -8.36 1.81
N LYS A 284 -4.55 -7.19 2.41
CA LYS A 284 -3.72 -6.71 3.53
C LYS A 284 -4.04 -7.45 4.83
N GLN A 285 -5.32 -7.45 5.21
CA GLN A 285 -5.79 -8.06 6.46
C GLN A 285 -7.31 -8.30 6.40
N TRP A 286 -7.80 -9.10 7.34
CA TRP A 286 -9.22 -9.17 7.63
C TRP A 286 -9.66 -7.97 8.48
N THR A 287 -10.82 -7.39 8.18
CA THR A 287 -11.46 -6.39 9.04
C THR A 287 -12.21 -7.09 10.19
N LYS A 288 -12.59 -6.33 11.23
CA LYS A 288 -13.44 -6.84 12.33
C LYS A 288 -14.78 -7.41 11.84
N ALA A 289 -15.30 -6.93 10.73
CA ALA A 289 -16.52 -7.44 10.10
C ALA A 289 -16.30 -8.72 9.26
N GLY A 290 -15.10 -9.27 9.22
CA GLY A 290 -14.78 -10.43 8.37
C GLY A 290 -14.75 -10.10 6.88
N ARG A 291 -14.23 -8.92 6.51
CA ARG A 291 -14.05 -8.47 5.13
C ARG A 291 -12.57 -8.36 4.80
N LEU A 292 -12.23 -8.56 3.52
CA LEU A 292 -10.88 -8.36 2.99
C LEU A 292 -10.58 -6.87 2.85
N ARG A 293 -9.46 -6.41 3.40
CA ARG A 293 -8.98 -5.04 3.18
C ARG A 293 -8.07 -5.00 1.95
N ALA A 294 -8.41 -4.11 1.00
CA ALA A 294 -7.66 -3.87 -0.24
C ALA A 294 -7.31 -5.14 -1.04
N PRO A 295 -8.29 -6.01 -1.36
CA PRO A 295 -8.02 -7.20 -2.14
C PRO A 295 -7.61 -6.86 -3.57
N SER A 296 -6.70 -7.67 -4.14
CA SER A 296 -6.23 -7.59 -5.51
C SER A 296 -6.21 -8.98 -6.13
N LEU A 297 -6.83 -9.16 -7.29
CA LEU A 297 -6.83 -10.43 -8.01
C LEU A 297 -5.40 -10.79 -8.44
N LYS A 298 -5.07 -12.08 -8.31
CA LYS A 298 -3.81 -12.67 -8.79
C LYS A 298 -4.01 -13.71 -9.86
N ALA A 299 -4.99 -14.58 -9.67
CA ALA A 299 -5.31 -15.66 -10.59
C ALA A 299 -6.75 -16.12 -10.41
N PHE A 300 -7.23 -16.96 -11.31
CA PHE A 300 -8.37 -17.85 -11.10
C PHE A 300 -7.85 -19.26 -10.85
N SER A 301 -8.50 -19.98 -9.93
CA SER A 301 -8.19 -21.36 -9.57
C SER A 301 -9.20 -22.32 -10.20
N LEU A 302 -8.77 -23.57 -10.43
CA LEU A 302 -9.61 -24.66 -10.89
C LEU A 302 -10.13 -25.53 -9.73
N GLU A 303 -9.93 -25.09 -8.49
CA GLU A 303 -10.42 -25.79 -7.32
C GLU A 303 -11.95 -25.79 -7.27
N PRO A 304 -12.55 -26.84 -6.69
CA PRO A 304 -13.99 -26.91 -6.48
C PRO A 304 -14.44 -25.79 -5.54
N PRO A 305 -15.41 -24.95 -5.93
CA PRO A 305 -15.88 -23.83 -5.11
C PRO A 305 -16.39 -24.26 -3.73
N GLU A 306 -16.99 -25.42 -3.61
CA GLU A 306 -17.56 -25.99 -2.38
C GLU A 306 -16.53 -26.31 -1.30
N GLU A 307 -15.24 -26.45 -1.66
CA GLU A 307 -14.15 -26.66 -0.71
C GLU A 307 -13.72 -25.35 -0.01
N LEU A 308 -14.12 -24.20 -0.54
CA LEU A 308 -13.73 -22.88 -0.02
C LEU A 308 -14.71 -22.43 1.05
N THR A 309 -14.49 -22.92 2.26
CA THR A 309 -15.34 -22.64 3.42
C THR A 309 -14.75 -21.57 4.32
N TRP A 310 -15.60 -20.98 5.14
CA TRP A 310 -15.18 -20.01 6.15
C TRP A 310 -14.22 -20.63 7.18
N GLU A 311 -14.41 -21.90 7.50
CA GLU A 311 -13.57 -22.64 8.44
C GLU A 311 -12.18 -22.90 7.87
N ALA A 312 -12.07 -23.10 6.54
CA ALA A 312 -10.80 -23.41 5.87
C ALA A 312 -9.98 -22.15 5.52
N GLU A 313 -10.63 -21.11 5.02
CA GLU A 313 -9.97 -19.94 4.43
C GLU A 313 -10.23 -18.64 5.21
N GLY A 314 -11.15 -18.65 6.17
CA GLY A 314 -11.48 -17.48 7.00
C GLY A 314 -10.36 -17.10 7.99
N PRO A 315 -10.53 -16.02 8.76
CA PRO A 315 -9.55 -15.63 9.79
C PRO A 315 -9.50 -16.68 10.92
N GLU A 316 -8.30 -16.91 11.46
CA GLU A 316 -8.07 -17.86 12.56
C GLU A 316 -8.90 -17.58 13.83
N GLU A 317 -9.29 -16.31 14.06
CA GLU A 317 -10.29 -15.92 15.07
C GLU A 317 -11.60 -15.59 14.35
N GLY A 318 -12.59 -16.48 14.49
CA GLY A 318 -13.93 -16.23 13.98
C GLY A 318 -14.52 -14.93 14.58
N PRO A 319 -15.48 -14.28 13.91
CA PRO A 319 -16.17 -13.14 14.51
C PRO A 319 -16.77 -13.61 15.82
N ALA A 320 -16.48 -12.89 16.91
CA ALA A 320 -17.15 -13.12 18.19
C ALA A 320 -18.65 -13.22 17.92
N SER A 321 -19.22 -14.38 18.16
CA SER A 321 -20.66 -14.62 18.10
C SER A 321 -21.33 -13.62 19.03
N ARG A 322 -22.07 -12.67 18.47
CA ARG A 322 -23.07 -11.88 19.18
C ARG A 322 -24.44 -12.21 18.63
#